data_f538f22d8881849f11d67856cfc7d477
#
_entry.id   f538f22d8881849f11d67856cfc7d477
#
_cell.length_a   1.000
_cell.length_b   1.000
_cell.length_c   1.000
_cell.angle_alpha   90.00
_cell.angle_beta   90.00
_cell.angle_gamma   90.00
#
_symmetry.space_group_name_H-M   'P 1'
#
loop_
_entity.id
_entity.type
_entity.pdbx_description
1 polymer ?
#
loop_
_entity_poly.entity_id
_entity_poly.type
_entity_poly.pdbx_seq_one_letter_code
_entity_poly.pdbx_strand_id
1 'polypeptide(L)'
;MKKFLPYIFTLSCILISIDVLAQEKEAPKYEMKTYQMVFLFKGPNRNQDSVEAMRIQKEHLSNIQRLADEGKLIVAGPFLDDKDLRGIFIFDVESEAEVKELVETDLAIQTGRLRYEIRPWMTAKGTCFK
;
A
#
# COMPACT_ATOMS: atom_id res chain seq x y z
N MET A 1 -92.90 2.98 16.05
CA MET A 1 -91.72 3.89 16.21
C MET A 1 -90.44 3.02 16.21
N LYS A 2 -89.71 2.99 15.14
CA LYS A 2 -88.50 2.19 15.01
C LYS A 2 -87.33 3.13 15.18
N LYS A 3 -86.55 2.93 16.25
CA LYS A 3 -85.31 3.69 16.50
C LYS A 3 -84.20 3.11 15.68
N PHE A 4 -83.68 3.89 14.72
CA PHE A 4 -82.45 3.56 13.99
C PHE A 4 -81.25 3.89 14.85
N LEU A 5 -80.42 2.88 15.15
CA LEU A 5 -79.14 3.04 15.80
C LEU A 5 -78.06 3.13 14.72
N PRO A 6 -77.27 4.23 14.60
CA PRO A 6 -76.20 4.27 13.65
C PRO A 6 -74.96 3.48 14.18
N TYR A 7 -74.54 2.49 13.39
CA TYR A 7 -73.28 1.81 13.63
C TYR A 7 -72.13 2.76 13.26
N ILE A 8 -71.44 3.19 14.25
CA ILE A 8 -70.16 3.91 14.03
C ILE A 8 -69.11 2.87 13.78
N PHE A 9 -68.70 2.79 12.52
CA PHE A 9 -67.56 1.94 12.08
C PHE A 9 -66.26 2.71 12.37
N THR A 10 -65.65 2.48 13.53
CA THR A 10 -64.33 3.00 13.83
C THR A 10 -63.30 2.17 13.08
N LEU A 11 -62.83 2.73 11.96
CA LEU A 11 -61.70 2.21 11.18
C LEU A 11 -60.41 2.52 11.97
N SER A 12 -59.96 1.54 12.75
CA SER A 12 -58.66 1.61 13.43
C SER A 12 -57.54 1.44 12.38
N CYS A 13 -56.95 2.55 11.94
CA CYS A 13 -55.72 2.51 11.17
C CYS A 13 -54.56 2.08 12.08
N ILE A 14 -54.21 0.80 12.02
CA ILE A 14 -52.95 0.31 12.60
C ILE A 14 -51.83 0.79 11.71
N LEU A 15 -51.17 1.87 12.11
CA LEU A 15 -49.91 2.32 11.54
C LEU A 15 -48.82 1.30 11.97
N ILE A 16 -48.54 0.37 11.08
CA ILE A 16 -47.36 -0.47 11.21
C ILE A 16 -46.18 0.41 10.84
N SER A 17 -45.48 0.95 11.84
CA SER A 17 -44.20 1.55 11.68
C SER A 17 -43.20 0.45 11.33
N ILE A 18 -42.87 0.33 10.07
CA ILE A 18 -41.74 -0.48 9.63
C ILE A 18 -40.50 0.32 9.98
N ASP A 19 -39.95 0.07 11.15
CA ASP A 19 -38.57 0.48 11.48
C ASP A 19 -37.66 -0.26 10.51
N VAL A 20 -37.35 0.37 9.37
CA VAL A 20 -36.24 -0.02 8.52
C VAL A 20 -35.00 0.30 9.32
N LEU A 21 -34.57 -0.67 10.14
CA LEU A 21 -33.21 -0.69 10.67
C LEU A 21 -32.28 -0.74 9.46
N ALA A 22 -31.91 0.44 8.97
CA ALA A 22 -30.75 0.58 8.13
C ALA A 22 -29.59 0.06 8.97
N GLN A 23 -29.23 -1.21 8.78
CA GLN A 23 -27.95 -1.73 9.22
C GLN A 23 -26.90 -0.91 8.45
N GLU A 24 -26.43 0.18 9.05
CA GLU A 24 -25.20 0.81 8.68
C GLU A 24 -24.16 -0.30 8.74
N LYS A 25 -23.80 -0.84 7.57
CA LYS A 25 -22.70 -1.77 7.45
C LYS A 25 -21.49 -0.99 7.96
N GLU A 26 -21.05 -1.25 9.21
CA GLU A 26 -19.84 -0.63 9.72
C GLU A 26 -18.75 -0.79 8.66
N ALA A 27 -18.23 0.33 8.19
CA ALA A 27 -17.11 0.30 7.26
C ALA A 27 -15.99 -0.51 7.91
N PRO A 28 -15.34 -1.43 7.18
CA PRO A 28 -14.29 -2.26 7.75
C PRO A 28 -13.24 -1.34 8.40
N LYS A 29 -13.00 -1.55 9.68
CA LYS A 29 -12.06 -0.76 10.47
C LYS A 29 -10.65 -1.19 10.10
N TYR A 30 -10.05 -0.48 9.15
CA TYR A 30 -8.65 -0.71 8.77
C TYR A 30 -7.71 -0.01 9.76
N GLU A 31 -6.71 -0.73 10.25
CA GLU A 31 -5.55 -0.14 10.91
C GLU A 31 -4.66 0.48 9.82
N MET A 32 -4.54 1.79 9.81
CA MET A 32 -3.68 2.48 8.87
C MET A 32 -2.24 2.50 9.38
N LYS A 33 -1.28 2.26 8.49
CA LYS A 33 0.14 2.26 8.79
C LYS A 33 0.90 3.05 7.74
N THR A 34 1.88 3.82 8.19
CA THR A 34 2.82 4.50 7.30
C THR A 34 4.02 3.59 7.05
N TYR A 35 4.32 3.40 5.79
CA TYR A 35 5.51 2.72 5.27
C TYR A 35 6.40 3.74 4.58
N GLN A 36 7.64 3.38 4.32
CA GLN A 36 8.55 4.20 3.53
C GLN A 36 8.67 3.62 2.13
N MET A 37 8.21 4.35 1.13
CA MET A 37 8.32 3.95 -0.27
C MET A 37 9.55 4.59 -0.89
N VAL A 38 10.36 3.78 -1.57
CA VAL A 38 11.54 4.22 -2.29
C VAL A 38 11.31 4.06 -3.78
N PHE A 39 11.48 5.12 -4.51
CA PHE A 39 11.46 5.13 -5.97
C PHE A 39 12.89 5.05 -6.48
N LEU A 40 13.18 4.04 -7.28
CA LEU A 40 14.49 3.83 -7.89
C LEU A 40 14.49 4.34 -9.33
N PHE A 41 15.44 5.20 -9.65
CA PHE A 41 15.59 5.80 -10.97
C PHE A 41 16.93 5.42 -11.60
N LYS A 42 17.04 5.61 -12.93
CA LYS A 42 18.35 5.55 -13.61
C LYS A 42 19.31 6.53 -12.95
N GLY A 43 20.45 6.04 -12.51
CA GLY A 43 21.50 6.86 -11.92
C GLY A 43 22.39 7.49 -13.01
N PRO A 44 23.28 8.41 -12.61
CA PRO A 44 24.16 9.12 -13.55
C PRO A 44 25.26 8.24 -14.15
N ASN A 45 25.64 7.14 -13.47
CA ASN A 45 26.75 6.29 -13.87
C ASN A 45 26.23 4.98 -14.46
N ARG A 46 26.03 4.93 -15.76
CA ARG A 46 25.51 3.73 -16.48
C ARG A 46 26.44 3.24 -17.58
N ASN A 47 27.72 3.60 -17.51
CA ASN A 47 28.75 3.26 -18.48
C ASN A 47 29.59 2.03 -18.08
N GLN A 48 29.13 1.25 -17.10
CA GLN A 48 29.78 -0.01 -16.74
C GLN A 48 29.74 -0.98 -17.93
N ASP A 49 30.79 -1.75 -18.11
CA ASP A 49 30.78 -2.85 -19.06
C ASP A 49 29.78 -3.96 -18.62
N SER A 50 29.57 -4.94 -19.48
CA SER A 50 28.59 -5.99 -19.23
C SER A 50 28.93 -6.86 -17.99
N VAL A 51 30.21 -7.09 -17.72
CA VAL A 51 30.65 -7.90 -16.59
C VAL A 51 30.38 -7.16 -15.28
N GLU A 52 30.78 -5.90 -15.21
CA GLU A 52 30.54 -5.07 -14.04
C GLU A 52 29.05 -4.81 -13.82
N ALA A 53 28.30 -4.56 -14.89
CA ALA A 53 26.84 -4.39 -14.79
C ALA A 53 26.16 -5.65 -14.24
N MET A 54 26.56 -6.85 -14.64
CA MET A 54 26.05 -8.10 -14.10
C MET A 54 26.46 -8.29 -12.63
N ARG A 55 27.68 -7.92 -12.25
CA ARG A 55 28.13 -7.97 -10.86
C ARG A 55 27.27 -7.07 -9.97
N ILE A 56 27.07 -5.82 -10.38
CA ILE A 56 26.21 -4.86 -9.65
C ILE A 56 24.79 -5.40 -9.51
N GLN A 57 24.23 -5.96 -10.58
CA GLN A 57 22.88 -6.52 -10.55
C GLN A 57 22.78 -7.70 -9.58
N LYS A 58 23.75 -8.59 -9.54
CA LYS A 58 23.80 -9.72 -8.61
C LYS A 58 23.83 -9.23 -7.16
N GLU A 59 24.69 -8.29 -6.84
CA GLU A 59 24.81 -7.73 -5.50
C GLU A 59 23.55 -6.95 -5.09
N HIS A 60 22.93 -6.21 -6.01
CA HIS A 60 21.65 -5.56 -5.81
C HIS A 60 20.55 -6.57 -5.42
N LEU A 61 20.41 -7.67 -6.15
CA LEU A 61 19.43 -8.72 -5.83
C LEU A 61 19.73 -9.41 -4.49
N SER A 62 21.01 -9.66 -4.19
CA SER A 62 21.43 -10.22 -2.90
C SER A 62 21.10 -9.29 -1.73
N ASN A 63 21.27 -7.99 -1.92
CA ASN A 63 20.92 -6.99 -0.90
C ASN A 63 19.40 -6.93 -0.68
N ILE A 64 18.59 -6.97 -1.73
CA ILE A 64 17.13 -7.06 -1.66
C ILE A 64 16.74 -8.27 -0.80
N GLN A 65 17.30 -9.45 -1.10
CA GLN A 65 16.99 -10.68 -0.36
C GLN A 65 17.38 -10.53 1.13
N ARG A 66 18.56 -10.01 1.42
CA ARG A 66 19.01 -9.78 2.80
C ARG A 66 18.05 -8.87 3.57
N LEU A 67 17.66 -7.72 2.98
CA LEU A 67 16.75 -6.77 3.62
C LEU A 67 15.33 -7.35 3.82
N ALA A 68 14.90 -8.23 2.90
CA ALA A 68 13.64 -8.95 3.04
C ALA A 68 13.70 -10.00 4.16
N ASP A 69 14.80 -10.75 4.27
CA ASP A 69 15.02 -11.73 5.33
C ASP A 69 15.11 -11.08 6.73
N GLU A 70 15.62 -9.86 6.79
CA GLU A 70 15.62 -9.02 8.01
C GLU A 70 14.23 -8.45 8.35
N GLY A 71 13.22 -8.66 7.49
CA GLY A 71 11.87 -8.13 7.66
C GLY A 71 11.75 -6.61 7.48
N LYS A 72 12.77 -5.96 6.95
CA LYS A 72 12.82 -4.51 6.71
C LYS A 72 12.17 -4.12 5.38
N LEU A 73 12.49 -4.86 4.33
CA LEU A 73 11.96 -4.68 2.98
C LEU A 73 10.80 -5.64 2.75
N ILE A 74 9.59 -5.11 2.53
CA ILE A 74 8.38 -5.92 2.39
C ILE A 74 7.91 -6.07 0.93
N VAL A 75 8.28 -5.12 0.07
CA VAL A 75 8.02 -5.18 -1.37
C VAL A 75 9.23 -4.64 -2.14
N ALA A 76 9.62 -5.36 -3.17
CA ALA A 76 10.58 -4.91 -4.17
C ALA A 76 10.11 -5.35 -5.56
N GLY A 77 10.17 -4.46 -6.53
CA GLY A 77 9.76 -4.81 -7.89
C GLY A 77 10.26 -3.81 -8.92
N PRO A 78 10.74 -4.32 -10.08
CA PRO A 78 11.12 -3.50 -11.22
C PRO A 78 9.90 -3.09 -12.06
N PHE A 79 9.99 -1.94 -12.71
CA PHE A 79 9.14 -1.64 -13.86
C PHE A 79 9.73 -2.30 -15.12
N LEU A 80 8.86 -2.84 -15.97
CA LEU A 80 9.27 -3.61 -17.14
C LEU A 80 9.50 -2.74 -18.40
N ASP A 81 9.17 -1.43 -18.30
CA ASP A 81 9.49 -0.47 -19.33
C ASP A 81 10.92 0.09 -19.13
N ASP A 82 11.50 0.67 -20.18
CA ASP A 82 12.86 1.25 -20.11
C ASP A 82 12.85 2.77 -19.85
N LYS A 83 11.94 3.22 -18.96
CA LYS A 83 11.88 4.63 -18.54
C LYS A 83 12.87 4.94 -17.42
N ASP A 84 12.89 6.19 -16.98
CA ASP A 84 13.80 6.67 -15.93
C ASP A 84 13.49 5.98 -14.58
N LEU A 85 12.22 5.86 -14.22
CA LEU A 85 11.78 5.12 -13.04
C LEU A 85 11.96 3.60 -13.28
N ARG A 86 12.81 2.98 -12.47
CA ARG A 86 13.24 1.59 -12.65
C ARG A 86 12.52 0.57 -11.78
N GLY A 87 12.06 1.00 -10.62
CA GLY A 87 11.40 0.12 -9.67
C GLY A 87 11.02 0.82 -8.39
N ILE A 88 10.42 0.07 -7.49
CA ILE A 88 10.07 0.54 -6.16
C ILE A 88 10.51 -0.45 -5.09
N PHE A 89 10.77 0.09 -3.90
CA PHE A 89 10.84 -0.64 -2.65
C PHE A 89 9.78 -0.12 -1.68
N ILE A 90 9.26 -0.98 -0.82
CA ILE A 90 8.44 -0.58 0.33
C ILE A 90 9.10 -1.16 1.57
N PHE A 91 9.50 -0.27 2.48
CA PHE A 91 10.11 -0.63 3.76
C PHE A 91 9.11 -0.50 4.90
N ASP A 92 9.18 -1.45 5.81
CA ASP A 92 8.48 -1.42 7.10
C ASP A 92 9.46 -1.01 8.19
N VAL A 93 9.77 0.27 8.24
CA VAL A 93 10.67 0.89 9.24
C VAL A 93 10.11 2.22 9.69
N GLU A 94 10.59 2.73 10.82
CA GLU A 94 9.96 3.88 11.49
C GLU A 94 10.35 5.23 10.89
N SER A 95 11.52 5.35 10.26
CA SER A 95 12.04 6.64 9.82
C SER A 95 12.64 6.61 8.43
N GLU A 96 12.60 7.76 7.76
CA GLU A 96 13.31 8.00 6.50
C GLU A 96 14.82 7.87 6.65
N ALA A 97 15.37 8.25 7.81
CA ALA A 97 16.80 8.11 8.09
C ALA A 97 17.25 6.65 8.08
N GLU A 98 16.46 5.76 8.69
CA GLU A 98 16.73 4.31 8.65
C GLU A 98 16.65 3.77 7.22
N VAL A 99 15.63 4.18 6.45
CA VAL A 99 15.52 3.78 5.03
C VAL A 99 16.75 4.21 4.24
N LYS A 100 17.20 5.44 4.44
CA LYS A 100 18.39 5.96 3.76
C LYS A 100 19.61 5.07 4.03
N GLU A 101 19.86 4.73 5.28
CA GLU A 101 20.96 3.84 5.65
C GLU A 101 20.83 2.46 4.96
N LEU A 102 19.63 1.90 4.91
CA LEU A 102 19.37 0.59 4.29
C LEU A 102 19.55 0.63 2.77
N VAL A 103 19.02 1.65 2.10
CA VAL A 103 19.12 1.81 0.65
C VAL A 103 20.58 2.07 0.22
N GLU A 104 21.34 2.80 1.00
CA GLU A 104 22.75 3.09 0.73
C GLU A 104 23.68 1.88 0.91
N THR A 105 23.19 0.75 1.42
CA THR A 105 23.92 -0.53 1.38
C THR A 105 23.90 -1.18 0.00
N ASP A 106 23.06 -0.70 -0.92
CA ASP A 106 22.91 -1.27 -2.25
C ASP A 106 24.03 -0.84 -3.18
N LEU A 107 24.74 -1.81 -3.76
CA LEU A 107 25.84 -1.54 -4.66
C LEU A 107 25.41 -0.75 -5.92
N ALA A 108 24.17 -0.95 -6.40
CA ALA A 108 23.67 -0.19 -7.53
C ALA A 108 23.48 1.32 -7.20
N ILE A 109 23.19 1.63 -5.94
CA ILE A 109 23.13 3.00 -5.43
C ILE A 109 24.57 3.54 -5.23
N GLN A 110 25.43 2.78 -4.56
CA GLN A 110 26.81 3.18 -4.26
C GLN A 110 27.62 3.49 -5.52
N THR A 111 27.40 2.74 -6.60
CA THR A 111 28.08 2.93 -7.89
C THR A 111 27.45 4.04 -8.75
N GLY A 112 26.32 4.60 -8.31
CA GLY A 112 25.57 5.60 -9.07
C GLY A 112 24.86 5.03 -10.31
N ARG A 113 24.69 3.69 -10.41
CA ARG A 113 23.90 3.07 -11.46
C ARG A 113 22.40 3.29 -11.25
N LEU A 114 21.97 3.39 -9.98
CA LEU A 114 20.65 3.83 -9.57
C LEU A 114 20.77 5.07 -8.69
N ARG A 115 19.75 5.90 -8.67
CA ARG A 115 19.46 6.93 -7.69
C ARG A 115 18.09 6.67 -7.09
N TYR A 116 17.77 7.29 -5.98
CA TYR A 116 16.52 7.04 -5.27
C TYR A 116 15.87 8.31 -4.73
N GLU A 117 14.57 8.20 -4.47
CA GLU A 117 13.78 9.16 -3.68
C GLU A 117 12.97 8.37 -2.64
N ILE A 118 12.89 8.88 -1.41
CA ILE A 118 12.11 8.28 -0.32
C ILE A 118 10.86 9.13 -0.12
N ARG A 119 9.72 8.45 0.06
CA ARG A 119 8.45 9.10 0.40
C ARG A 119 7.68 8.29 1.45
N PRO A 120 7.16 8.93 2.51
CA PRO A 120 6.24 8.25 3.41
C PRO A 120 4.93 7.93 2.65
N TRP A 121 4.45 6.71 2.80
CA TRP A 121 3.25 6.23 2.14
C TRP A 121 2.34 5.50 3.12
N MET A 122 1.08 5.90 3.19
CA MET A 122 0.11 5.35 4.12
C MET A 122 -0.85 4.39 3.40
N THR A 123 -1.05 3.21 3.96
CA THR A 123 -2.03 2.24 3.50
C THR A 123 -2.57 1.41 4.66
N ALA A 124 -3.57 0.59 4.39
CA ALA A 124 -4.08 -0.35 5.38
C ALA A 124 -3.01 -1.42 5.69
N LYS A 125 -2.77 -1.66 6.97
CA LYS A 125 -1.85 -2.70 7.43
C LYS A 125 -2.32 -4.08 6.95
N GLY A 126 -1.39 -4.87 6.45
CA GLY A 126 -1.69 -6.20 5.92
C GLY A 126 -2.26 -6.19 4.49
N THR A 127 -2.23 -5.05 3.79
CA THR A 127 -2.53 -5.02 2.35
C THR A 127 -1.60 -5.98 1.61
N CYS A 128 -2.16 -6.88 0.81
CA CYS A 128 -1.41 -7.86 0.04
C CYS A 128 -1.94 -7.94 -1.40
N PHE A 129 -1.06 -8.35 -2.29
CA PHE A 129 -1.43 -8.71 -3.66
C PHE A 129 -2.02 -10.13 -3.67
N LYS A 130 -3.07 -10.34 -4.48
CA LYS A 130 -3.71 -11.65 -4.67
C LYS A 130 -3.39 -12.18 -6.04
#